data_ec8fe18ae1612091d4456d4ab4c6ec48
#
_entry.id   ec8fe18ae1612091d4456d4ab4c6ec48
#
_cell.length_a   1.000
_cell.length_b   1.000
_cell.length_c   1.000
_cell.angle_alpha   90.00
_cell.angle_beta   90.00
_cell.angle_gamma   90.00
#
_symmetry.space_group_name_H-M   'P 1'
#
loop_
_entity.id
_entity.type
_entity.pdbx_description
1 polymer ?
#
loop_
_entity_poly.entity_id
_entity_poly.type
_entity_poly.pdbx_seq_one_letter_code
_entity_poly.pdbx_strand_id
1 'polypeptide(L)'
;MVVNVYVEGGVINDNVNATTINNSEALREELNRFMQRALNRNDISVVVKKCSGYKEAVKQFINATEEEDNYLYVDLDRKPELRNEWFKSLYDNGIEMPQDKIAHVSFWIQEMEAWFLKQPEAIELWAEDENLERKPGQNYPLSEHPSIKNKDIEHLQQKASYLMGVILRQVFAPQEKVRKSTSGKVRDLKYGKLRHAPGIIAHLNPTDLISKDNELKSFCERVQEVKPANKVLNFRK
;
A
#
# COMPACT_ATOMS: atom_id res chain seq x y z
N MET A 1 -10.86 4.37 -20.29
CA MET A 1 -9.57 5.05 -20.04
C MET A 1 -8.71 4.15 -19.15
N VAL A 2 -7.40 4.09 -19.36
CA VAL A 2 -6.47 3.33 -18.49
C VAL A 2 -5.70 4.32 -17.62
N VAL A 3 -5.63 4.03 -16.33
CA VAL A 3 -4.82 4.77 -15.34
C VAL A 3 -3.75 3.83 -14.84
N ASN A 4 -2.49 4.12 -15.15
CA ASN A 4 -1.35 3.35 -14.65
C ASN A 4 -0.86 3.93 -13.34
N VAL A 5 -0.66 3.08 -12.35
CA VAL A 5 -0.10 3.45 -11.04
C VAL A 5 1.20 2.69 -10.83
N TYR A 6 2.32 3.40 -10.94
CA TYR A 6 3.64 2.83 -10.70
C TYR A 6 3.90 2.79 -9.20
N VAL A 7 4.18 1.62 -8.67
CA VAL A 7 4.38 1.41 -7.23
C VAL A 7 5.73 0.76 -6.95
N GLU A 8 6.26 1.09 -5.77
CA GLU A 8 7.42 0.37 -5.26
C GLU A 8 7.06 -1.08 -4.94
N GLY A 9 7.83 -2.01 -5.48
CA GLY A 9 7.77 -3.43 -5.15
C GLY A 9 9.10 -3.91 -4.58
N GLY A 10 9.07 -5.00 -3.83
CA GLY A 10 10.31 -5.66 -3.39
C GLY A 10 11.15 -6.12 -4.57
N VAL A 11 12.46 -6.06 -4.43
CA VAL A 11 13.40 -6.58 -5.44
C VAL A 11 13.18 -8.09 -5.57
N ILE A 12 12.79 -8.55 -6.75
CA ILE A 12 12.78 -9.97 -7.09
C ILE A 12 14.17 -10.27 -7.66
N ASN A 13 15.03 -10.89 -6.85
CA ASN A 13 16.32 -11.39 -7.31
C ASN A 13 16.12 -12.73 -8.03
N ASP A 14 16.99 -13.10 -8.95
CA ASP A 14 16.92 -14.33 -9.74
C ASP A 14 16.85 -15.64 -8.90
N ASN A 15 17.14 -15.56 -7.62
CA ASN A 15 17.10 -16.67 -6.65
C ASN A 15 15.82 -16.70 -5.78
N VAL A 16 14.76 -15.96 -6.18
CA VAL A 16 13.51 -15.90 -5.40
C VAL A 16 12.69 -17.15 -5.65
N ASN A 17 12.16 -17.75 -4.58
CA ASN A 17 11.30 -18.93 -4.68
C ASN A 17 9.89 -18.57 -5.21
N ALA A 18 9.20 -19.56 -5.77
CA ALA A 18 7.85 -19.41 -6.35
C ALA A 18 6.85 -18.77 -5.37
N THR A 19 6.94 -19.07 -4.07
CA THR A 19 6.05 -18.50 -3.04
C THR A 19 6.21 -16.98 -2.93
N THR A 20 7.43 -16.46 -2.99
CA THR A 20 7.68 -15.01 -2.94
C THR A 20 7.17 -14.32 -4.21
N ILE A 21 7.32 -14.95 -5.38
CA ILE A 21 6.78 -14.44 -6.64
C ILE A 21 5.25 -14.36 -6.55
N ASN A 22 4.59 -15.43 -6.12
CA ASN A 22 3.12 -15.48 -5.99
C ASN A 22 2.60 -14.42 -5.00
N ASN A 23 3.24 -14.27 -3.83
CA ASN A 23 2.86 -13.27 -2.85
C ASN A 23 3.06 -11.84 -3.37
N SER A 24 4.07 -11.64 -4.19
CA SER A 24 4.35 -10.36 -4.84
C SER A 24 3.27 -9.99 -5.86
N GLU A 25 2.79 -10.96 -6.65
CA GLU A 25 1.67 -10.76 -7.55
C GLU A 25 0.36 -10.54 -6.80
N ALA A 26 0.09 -11.30 -5.73
CA ALA A 26 -1.08 -11.09 -4.88
C ALA A 26 -1.14 -9.66 -4.33
N LEU A 27 0.00 -9.10 -3.89
CA LEU A 27 0.06 -7.71 -3.44
C LEU A 27 -0.30 -6.73 -4.56
N ARG A 28 0.25 -6.92 -5.77
CA ARG A 28 -0.05 -6.10 -6.93
C ARG A 28 -1.55 -6.14 -7.28
N GLU A 29 -2.12 -7.35 -7.31
CA GLU A 29 -3.54 -7.54 -7.63
C GLU A 29 -4.46 -6.90 -6.60
N GLU A 30 -4.19 -7.04 -5.30
CA GLU A 30 -5.02 -6.44 -4.28
C GLU A 30 -4.89 -4.91 -4.25
N LEU A 31 -3.71 -4.35 -4.48
CA LEU A 31 -3.55 -2.92 -4.69
C LEU A 31 -4.35 -2.44 -5.91
N ASN A 32 -4.31 -3.18 -7.01
CA ASN A 32 -5.09 -2.86 -8.20
C ASN A 32 -6.60 -2.84 -7.92
N ARG A 33 -7.12 -3.87 -7.24
CA ARG A 33 -8.53 -3.97 -6.82
C ARG A 33 -8.92 -2.85 -5.87
N PHE A 34 -8.05 -2.54 -4.90
CA PHE A 34 -8.28 -1.46 -3.95
C PHE A 34 -8.35 -0.10 -4.65
N MET A 35 -7.38 0.24 -5.50
CA MET A 35 -7.36 1.50 -6.24
C MET A 35 -8.57 1.63 -7.18
N GLN A 36 -8.98 0.54 -7.84
CA GLN A 36 -10.20 0.51 -8.67
C GLN A 36 -11.46 0.83 -7.84
N ARG A 37 -11.57 0.24 -6.64
CA ARG A 37 -12.68 0.54 -5.71
C ARG A 37 -12.62 1.97 -5.19
N ALA A 38 -11.43 2.48 -4.89
CA ALA A 38 -11.23 3.84 -4.39
C ALA A 38 -11.65 4.91 -5.40
N LEU A 39 -11.37 4.70 -6.67
CA LEU A 39 -11.81 5.60 -7.73
C LEU A 39 -13.31 5.56 -8.00
N ASN A 40 -13.96 4.43 -7.72
CA ASN A 40 -15.40 4.21 -7.93
C ASN A 40 -15.92 4.69 -9.30
N ARG A 41 -15.13 4.43 -10.37
CA ARG A 41 -15.43 4.81 -11.76
C ARG A 41 -15.35 3.60 -12.67
N ASN A 42 -16.46 3.29 -13.37
CA ASN A 42 -16.56 2.16 -14.30
C ASN A 42 -15.95 2.44 -15.69
N ASP A 43 -15.71 3.71 -16.02
CA ASP A 43 -15.08 4.14 -17.27
C ASP A 43 -13.55 4.20 -17.20
N ILE A 44 -12.98 3.95 -16.01
CA ILE A 44 -11.56 3.87 -15.74
C ILE A 44 -11.18 2.42 -15.41
N SER A 45 -10.09 1.96 -15.99
CA SER A 45 -9.41 0.72 -15.61
C SER A 45 -8.05 1.07 -14.97
N VAL A 46 -7.88 0.71 -13.71
CA VAL A 46 -6.59 0.90 -13.02
C VAL A 46 -5.64 -0.25 -13.38
N VAL A 47 -4.40 0.07 -13.61
CA VAL A 47 -3.31 -0.90 -13.80
C VAL A 47 -2.16 -0.57 -12.85
N VAL A 48 -2.03 -1.32 -11.78
CA VAL A 48 -0.88 -1.20 -10.87
C VAL A 48 0.34 -1.87 -11.51
N LYS A 49 1.38 -1.08 -11.75
CA LYS A 49 2.68 -1.51 -12.28
C LYS A 49 3.69 -1.57 -11.13
N LYS A 50 3.95 -2.77 -10.65
CA LYS A 50 4.93 -2.99 -9.58
C LYS A 50 6.35 -3.04 -10.13
N CYS A 51 7.24 -2.22 -9.57
CA CYS A 51 8.64 -2.09 -9.97
C CYS A 51 9.59 -2.68 -8.92
N SER A 52 10.84 -2.95 -9.29
CA SER A 52 11.87 -3.51 -8.41
C SER A 52 12.50 -2.47 -7.47
N GLY A 53 11.67 -1.72 -6.75
CA GLY A 53 12.06 -0.64 -5.83
C GLY A 53 11.73 0.75 -6.37
N TYR A 54 11.84 1.76 -5.47
CA TYR A 54 11.35 3.12 -5.78
C TYR A 54 12.07 3.78 -6.96
N LYS A 55 13.40 3.58 -7.11
CA LYS A 55 14.15 4.19 -8.23
C LYS A 55 13.69 3.69 -9.58
N GLU A 56 13.35 2.41 -9.68
CA GLU A 56 12.82 1.81 -10.89
C GLU A 56 11.39 2.30 -11.17
N ALA A 57 10.55 2.39 -10.13
CA ALA A 57 9.19 2.94 -10.24
C ALA A 57 9.23 4.38 -10.78
N VAL A 58 10.11 5.22 -10.23
CA VAL A 58 10.31 6.60 -10.67
C VAL A 58 10.76 6.65 -12.14
N LYS A 59 11.76 5.86 -12.54
CA LYS A 59 12.25 5.84 -13.93
C LYS A 59 11.18 5.41 -14.91
N GLN A 60 10.42 4.36 -14.59
CA GLN A 60 9.35 3.90 -15.47
C GLN A 60 8.22 4.94 -15.56
N PHE A 61 7.87 5.59 -14.44
CA PHE A 61 6.90 6.67 -14.43
C PHE A 61 7.36 7.88 -15.28
N ILE A 62 8.62 8.33 -15.14
CA ILE A 62 9.16 9.43 -15.92
C ILE A 62 9.15 9.12 -17.42
N ASN A 63 9.47 7.88 -17.79
CA ASN A 63 9.54 7.45 -19.19
C ASN A 63 8.19 6.98 -19.76
N ALA A 64 7.12 7.00 -18.94
CA ALA A 64 5.79 6.63 -19.43
C ALA A 64 5.27 7.62 -20.48
N THR A 65 4.57 7.07 -21.48
CA THR A 65 4.01 7.87 -22.59
C THR A 65 2.91 8.80 -22.10
N GLU A 66 2.78 9.97 -22.73
CA GLU A 66 1.75 10.96 -22.43
C GLU A 66 0.33 10.54 -22.89
N GLU A 67 0.24 9.47 -23.69
CA GLU A 67 -1.04 8.95 -24.19
C GLU A 67 -1.87 8.25 -23.09
N GLU A 68 -1.24 7.93 -21.96
CA GLU A 68 -1.85 7.25 -20.82
C GLU A 68 -1.78 8.14 -19.57
N ASP A 69 -2.78 8.01 -18.70
CA ASP A 69 -2.77 8.68 -17.41
C ASP A 69 -1.88 7.92 -16.44
N ASN A 70 -0.73 8.49 -16.15
CA ASN A 70 0.32 7.86 -15.36
C ASN A 70 0.49 8.55 -14.01
N TYR A 71 0.54 7.76 -12.95
CA TYR A 71 0.74 8.20 -11.57
C TYR A 71 1.84 7.38 -10.91
N LEU A 72 2.58 8.02 -10.01
CA LEU A 72 3.55 7.36 -9.15
C LEU A 72 3.00 7.31 -7.72
N TYR A 73 3.03 6.14 -7.09
CA TYR A 73 2.64 5.98 -5.68
C TYR A 73 3.70 5.17 -4.95
N VAL A 74 4.45 5.80 -4.05
CA VAL A 74 5.64 5.21 -3.39
C VAL A 74 5.67 5.52 -1.90
N ASP A 75 6.42 4.75 -1.13
CA ASP A 75 6.66 5.03 0.28
C ASP A 75 7.47 6.34 0.41
N LEU A 76 7.02 7.28 1.25
CA LEU A 76 7.77 8.51 1.55
C LEU A 76 8.95 8.21 2.50
N ASP A 77 8.82 7.17 3.34
CA ASP A 77 9.76 6.82 4.43
C ASP A 77 10.03 7.96 5.43
N ARG A 78 9.17 8.99 5.44
CA ARG A 78 9.33 10.23 6.22
C ARG A 78 7.96 10.81 6.59
N LYS A 79 7.99 11.88 7.38
CA LYS A 79 6.81 12.69 7.69
C LYS A 79 6.36 13.51 6.47
N PRO A 80 5.07 13.89 6.40
CA PRO A 80 4.49 14.58 5.22
C PRO A 80 5.22 15.87 4.85
N GLU A 81 5.66 16.67 5.83
CA GLU A 81 6.36 17.94 5.63
C GLU A 81 7.73 17.79 4.95
N LEU A 82 8.29 16.57 4.93
CA LEU A 82 9.57 16.27 4.30
C LEU A 82 9.44 15.81 2.83
N ARG A 83 8.25 15.97 2.23
CA ARG A 83 8.00 15.61 0.82
C ARG A 83 9.02 16.25 -0.14
N ASN A 84 9.37 17.52 0.06
CA ASN A 84 10.34 18.21 -0.79
C ASN A 84 11.76 17.63 -0.68
N GLU A 85 12.12 17.10 0.48
CA GLU A 85 13.41 16.43 0.66
C GLU A 85 13.50 15.11 -0.12
N TRP A 86 12.36 14.44 -0.34
CA TRP A 86 12.31 13.25 -1.17
C TRP A 86 12.68 13.59 -2.62
N PHE A 87 12.10 14.64 -3.21
CA PHE A 87 12.44 15.11 -4.55
C PHE A 87 13.89 15.56 -4.64
N LYS A 88 14.39 16.27 -3.63
CA LYS A 88 15.81 16.66 -3.55
C LYS A 88 16.71 15.41 -3.53
N SER A 89 16.36 14.41 -2.74
CA SER A 89 17.10 13.14 -2.68
C SER A 89 17.13 12.41 -4.02
N LEU A 90 16.05 12.47 -4.83
CA LEU A 90 16.05 11.94 -6.19
C LEU A 90 17.08 12.67 -7.06
N TYR A 91 17.04 14.01 -7.04
CA TYR A 91 17.96 14.84 -7.80
C TYR A 91 19.41 14.59 -7.42
N ASP A 92 19.72 14.51 -6.13
CA ASP A 92 21.06 14.18 -5.61
C ASP A 92 21.54 12.78 -6.04
N ASN A 93 20.60 11.86 -6.36
CA ASN A 93 20.88 10.53 -6.93
C ASN A 93 20.86 10.50 -8.47
N GLY A 94 20.86 11.66 -9.13
CA GLY A 94 20.90 11.79 -10.58
C GLY A 94 19.58 11.46 -11.30
N ILE A 95 18.45 11.54 -10.60
CA ILE A 95 17.11 11.36 -11.16
C ILE A 95 16.35 12.69 -11.04
N GLU A 96 16.19 13.38 -12.16
CA GLU A 96 15.42 14.62 -12.23
C GLU A 96 13.96 14.32 -12.54
N MET A 97 13.05 14.76 -11.65
CA MET A 97 11.61 14.64 -11.84
C MET A 97 11.12 15.83 -12.69
N PRO A 98 10.51 15.58 -13.87
CA PRO A 98 9.90 16.64 -14.67
C PRO A 98 8.85 17.42 -13.88
N GLN A 99 8.82 18.73 -14.02
CA GLN A 99 7.98 19.64 -13.23
C GLN A 99 6.48 19.33 -13.42
N ASP A 100 6.06 19.00 -14.63
CA ASP A 100 4.69 18.62 -14.99
C ASP A 100 4.27 17.29 -14.38
N LYS A 101 5.22 16.39 -14.09
CA LYS A 101 4.95 15.08 -13.47
C LYS A 101 4.89 15.12 -11.94
N ILE A 102 5.39 16.18 -11.29
CA ILE A 102 5.38 16.31 -9.83
C ILE A 102 3.95 16.21 -9.25
N ALA A 103 2.97 16.80 -9.92
CA ALA A 103 1.56 16.75 -9.50
C ALA A 103 0.97 15.33 -9.55
N HIS A 104 1.56 14.41 -10.30
CA HIS A 104 1.11 13.02 -10.43
C HIS A 104 1.83 12.07 -9.47
N VAL A 105 2.60 12.59 -8.53
CA VAL A 105 3.25 11.81 -7.47
C VAL A 105 2.41 11.85 -6.21
N SER A 106 2.09 10.68 -5.69
CA SER A 106 1.46 10.46 -4.38
C SER A 106 2.34 9.60 -3.50
N PHE A 107 2.15 9.70 -2.20
CA PHE A 107 2.97 8.98 -1.25
C PHE A 107 2.13 8.14 -0.28
N TRP A 108 2.58 6.96 0.05
CA TRP A 108 2.27 6.37 1.34
C TRP A 108 3.12 7.13 2.37
N ILE A 109 2.46 7.92 3.21
CA ILE A 109 3.15 8.66 4.26
C ILE A 109 3.79 7.66 5.21
N GLN A 110 5.10 7.78 5.40
CA GLN A 110 5.96 6.76 5.96
C GLN A 110 6.04 5.50 5.07
N GLU A 111 5.10 4.59 5.17
CA GLU A 111 5.03 3.32 4.45
C GLU A 111 3.57 2.94 4.16
N MET A 112 3.33 2.07 3.21
CA MET A 112 1.99 1.56 2.86
C MET A 112 1.25 1.00 4.09
N GLU A 113 1.95 0.42 5.04
CA GLU A 113 1.41 -0.13 6.28
C GLU A 113 0.72 0.92 7.16
N ALA A 114 0.97 2.22 6.95
CA ALA A 114 0.23 3.29 7.61
C ALA A 114 -1.29 3.22 7.30
N TRP A 115 -1.69 2.76 6.12
CA TRP A 115 -3.09 2.54 5.79
C TRP A 115 -3.76 1.52 6.73
N PHE A 116 -3.05 0.45 7.09
CA PHE A 116 -3.55 -0.57 8.02
C PHE A 116 -3.74 -0.01 9.43
N LEU A 117 -2.81 0.86 9.86
CA LEU A 117 -2.92 1.52 11.17
C LEU A 117 -4.02 2.60 11.19
N LYS A 118 -4.35 3.21 10.05
CA LYS A 118 -5.50 4.12 9.89
C LYS A 118 -6.85 3.38 9.88
N GLN A 119 -6.84 2.09 9.52
CA GLN A 119 -8.01 1.20 9.50
C GLN A 119 -7.72 -0.13 10.22
N PRO A 120 -7.54 -0.12 11.54
CA PRO A 120 -7.20 -1.32 12.30
C PRO A 120 -8.26 -2.43 12.19
N GLU A 121 -9.51 -2.09 11.87
CA GLU A 121 -10.60 -3.02 11.62
C GLU A 121 -10.29 -3.96 10.44
N ALA A 122 -9.57 -3.49 9.44
CA ALA A 122 -9.13 -4.34 8.32
C ALA A 122 -8.15 -5.43 8.76
N ILE A 123 -7.31 -5.13 9.76
CA ILE A 123 -6.41 -6.12 10.36
C ILE A 123 -7.23 -7.18 11.12
N GLU A 124 -8.30 -6.77 11.80
CA GLU A 124 -9.17 -7.69 12.55
C GLU A 124 -9.89 -8.65 11.60
N LEU A 125 -10.51 -8.14 10.54
CA LEU A 125 -11.19 -8.94 9.53
C LEU A 125 -10.21 -9.92 8.83
N TRP A 126 -9.03 -9.45 8.48
CA TRP A 126 -7.99 -10.31 7.94
C TRP A 126 -7.58 -11.42 8.93
N ALA A 127 -7.46 -11.09 10.22
CA ALA A 127 -7.10 -12.06 11.24
C ALA A 127 -8.18 -13.15 11.41
N GLU A 128 -9.46 -12.79 11.27
CA GLU A 128 -10.59 -13.74 11.26
C GLU A 128 -10.49 -14.70 10.06
N ASP A 129 -10.24 -14.18 8.85
CA ASP A 129 -10.08 -15.00 7.63
C ASP A 129 -8.89 -15.97 7.72
N GLU A 130 -7.81 -15.53 8.35
CA GLU A 130 -6.62 -16.35 8.60
C GLU A 130 -6.78 -17.31 9.80
N ASN A 131 -7.97 -17.36 10.43
CA ASN A 131 -8.25 -18.16 11.63
C ASN A 131 -7.23 -17.88 12.74
N LEU A 132 -6.90 -16.60 12.97
CA LEU A 132 -6.07 -16.18 14.09
C LEU A 132 -6.95 -15.95 15.33
N GLU A 133 -6.46 -16.37 16.49
CA GLU A 133 -7.11 -16.11 17.76
C GLU A 133 -6.44 -14.95 18.48
N ARG A 134 -7.23 -14.17 19.24
CA ARG A 134 -6.69 -13.16 20.14
C ARG A 134 -6.03 -13.82 21.34
N LYS A 135 -4.86 -13.34 21.70
CA LYS A 135 -4.15 -13.79 22.90
C LYS A 135 -4.91 -13.38 24.18
N PRO A 136 -4.77 -14.12 25.29
CA PRO A 136 -5.39 -13.77 26.56
C PRO A 136 -5.09 -12.32 26.96
N GLY A 137 -6.12 -11.60 27.38
CA GLY A 137 -6.02 -10.19 27.79
C GLY A 137 -6.04 -9.18 26.63
N GLN A 138 -6.13 -9.63 25.37
CA GLN A 138 -6.16 -8.76 24.19
C GLN A 138 -7.57 -8.63 23.56
N ASN A 139 -8.63 -8.62 24.38
CA ASN A 139 -10.03 -8.61 23.91
C ASN A 139 -10.59 -7.20 23.68
N TYR A 140 -9.76 -6.24 23.35
CA TYR A 140 -10.16 -4.88 22.99
C TYR A 140 -10.01 -4.63 21.48
N PRO A 141 -10.77 -3.69 20.88
CA PRO A 141 -10.59 -3.32 19.48
C PRO A 141 -9.16 -2.86 19.20
N LEU A 142 -8.62 -3.19 18.03
CA LEU A 142 -7.24 -2.77 17.67
C LEU A 142 -7.06 -1.25 17.67
N SER A 143 -8.11 -0.47 17.43
CA SER A 143 -8.11 0.99 17.58
C SER A 143 -7.71 1.44 18.99
N GLU A 144 -7.92 0.61 20.01
CA GLU A 144 -7.53 0.84 21.40
C GLU A 144 -6.11 0.34 21.74
N HIS A 145 -5.43 -0.31 20.79
CA HIS A 145 -4.07 -0.80 21.00
C HIS A 145 -3.09 0.36 21.22
N PRO A 146 -2.14 0.28 22.19
CA PRO A 146 -1.21 1.38 22.52
C PRO A 146 -0.37 1.89 21.33
N SER A 147 -0.17 1.06 20.31
CA SER A 147 0.53 1.47 19.07
C SER A 147 -0.32 2.30 18.12
N ILE A 148 -1.65 2.37 18.33
CA ILE A 148 -2.60 3.06 17.44
C ILE A 148 -3.36 4.15 18.18
N LYS A 149 -3.88 3.82 19.37
CA LYS A 149 -4.74 4.72 20.15
C LYS A 149 -4.11 6.09 20.34
N ASN A 150 -4.82 7.15 19.93
CA ASN A 150 -4.39 8.54 20.05
C ASN A 150 -3.03 8.84 19.35
N LYS A 151 -2.64 8.05 18.34
CA LYS A 151 -1.45 8.31 17.56
C LYS A 151 -1.79 9.05 16.28
N ASP A 152 -0.98 10.02 15.96
CA ASP A 152 -0.93 10.56 14.61
C ASP A 152 -0.11 9.60 13.75
N ILE A 153 -0.81 8.86 12.88
CA ILE A 153 -0.20 7.80 12.05
C ILE A 153 0.77 8.36 11.02
N GLU A 154 0.60 9.61 10.61
CA GLU A 154 1.52 10.24 9.65
C GLU A 154 2.82 10.74 10.31
N HIS A 155 2.82 10.91 11.64
CA HIS A 155 3.96 11.41 12.41
C HIS A 155 4.53 10.38 13.40
N LEU A 156 4.38 9.09 13.10
CA LEU A 156 4.94 8.02 13.93
C LEU A 156 6.47 8.18 14.10
N GLN A 157 6.96 7.82 15.29
CA GLN A 157 8.39 7.78 15.58
C GLN A 157 9.06 6.48 15.07
N GLN A 158 8.25 5.45 14.88
CA GLN A 158 8.68 4.13 14.40
C GLN A 158 7.98 3.85 13.07
N LYS A 159 8.60 3.04 12.21
CA LYS A 159 8.02 2.63 10.95
C LYS A 159 6.69 1.90 11.16
N ALA A 160 5.73 2.15 10.27
CA ALA A 160 4.41 1.52 10.32
C ALA A 160 4.52 -0.02 10.22
N SER A 161 5.41 -0.54 9.38
CA SER A 161 5.70 -1.99 9.27
C SER A 161 6.22 -2.60 10.58
N TYR A 162 7.04 -1.87 11.33
CA TYR A 162 7.49 -2.31 12.65
C TYR A 162 6.31 -2.40 13.64
N LEU A 163 5.44 -1.38 13.68
CA LEU A 163 4.26 -1.39 14.54
C LEU A 163 3.28 -2.50 14.16
N MET A 164 3.11 -2.78 12.87
CA MET A 164 2.37 -3.96 12.41
C MET A 164 2.95 -5.26 13.00
N GLY A 165 4.27 -5.40 12.99
CA GLY A 165 4.94 -6.55 13.61
C GLY A 165 4.71 -6.63 15.13
N VAL A 166 4.65 -5.49 15.82
CA VAL A 166 4.33 -5.42 17.27
C VAL A 166 2.89 -5.87 17.52
N ILE A 167 1.93 -5.31 16.78
CA ILE A 167 0.50 -5.61 16.92
C ILE A 167 0.25 -7.10 16.69
N LEU A 168 0.69 -7.65 15.55
CA LEU A 168 0.46 -9.06 15.22
C LEU A 168 1.06 -9.99 16.28
N ARG A 169 2.26 -9.70 16.74
CA ARG A 169 2.93 -10.49 17.78
C ARG A 169 2.24 -10.41 19.13
N GLN A 170 1.73 -9.24 19.52
CA GLN A 170 1.13 -9.04 20.84
C GLN A 170 -0.31 -9.53 20.90
N VAL A 171 -1.10 -9.33 19.84
CA VAL A 171 -2.54 -9.51 19.85
C VAL A 171 -2.96 -10.89 19.35
N PHE A 172 -2.30 -11.43 18.32
CA PHE A 172 -2.78 -12.63 17.64
C PHE A 172 -1.86 -13.85 17.82
N ALA A 173 -2.48 -15.03 17.73
CA ALA A 173 -1.81 -16.31 17.67
C ALA A 173 -2.49 -17.19 16.61
N PRO A 174 -1.77 -18.08 15.90
CA PRO A 174 -2.37 -19.07 15.02
C PRO A 174 -3.30 -19.99 15.82
N GLN A 175 -4.50 -20.26 15.30
CA GLN A 175 -5.47 -21.18 15.88
C GLN A 175 -5.01 -22.64 15.82
N GLU A 176 -4.14 -22.99 14.88
CA GLU A 176 -3.56 -24.32 14.84
C GLU A 176 -2.94 -24.65 16.19
N LYS A 177 -3.49 -25.71 16.79
CA LYS A 177 -2.91 -26.39 17.96
C LYS A 177 -1.40 -26.35 17.80
N VAL A 178 -0.82 -25.45 18.52
CA VAL A 178 0.59 -25.28 18.63
C VAL A 178 1.26 -26.62 18.34
N ARG A 179 1.82 -26.77 17.16
CA ARG A 179 2.87 -27.78 17.01
C ARG A 179 3.90 -27.33 18.02
N LYS A 180 3.79 -27.93 19.21
CA LYS A 180 4.73 -27.70 20.30
C LYS A 180 6.08 -27.88 19.63
N SER A 181 6.79 -26.79 19.43
CA SER A 181 8.21 -26.93 19.18
C SER A 181 8.70 -27.80 20.32
N THR A 182 9.73 -28.57 20.14
CA THR A 182 10.35 -29.35 21.19
C THR A 182 10.62 -28.56 22.46
N SER A 183 10.57 -27.22 22.41
CA SER A 183 10.69 -26.27 23.52
C SER A 183 9.37 -25.79 24.13
N GLY A 184 8.20 -26.21 23.62
CA GLY A 184 6.88 -25.79 24.14
C GLY A 184 6.49 -24.32 23.92
N LYS A 185 7.32 -23.52 23.23
CA LYS A 185 7.03 -22.09 22.96
C LYS A 185 6.15 -21.92 21.73
N VAL A 186 5.07 -21.17 21.87
CA VAL A 186 4.24 -20.69 20.75
C VAL A 186 5.12 -19.78 19.88
N ARG A 187 5.20 -20.05 18.58
CA ARG A 187 5.89 -19.14 17.66
C ARG A 187 5.09 -17.86 17.53
N ASP A 188 5.72 -16.73 17.81
CA ASP A 188 5.13 -15.43 17.59
C ASP A 188 4.83 -15.20 16.10
N LEU A 189 3.68 -14.61 15.83
CA LEU A 189 3.32 -14.16 14.49
C LEU A 189 4.21 -12.98 14.10
N LYS A 190 4.94 -13.13 12.99
CA LYS A 190 5.81 -12.07 12.46
C LYS A 190 5.16 -11.46 11.23
N TYR A 191 5.02 -10.13 11.22
CA TYR A 191 4.58 -9.43 10.02
C TYR A 191 5.57 -9.63 8.87
N GLY A 192 5.03 -9.82 7.68
CA GLY A 192 5.77 -9.84 6.41
C GLY A 192 4.93 -9.20 5.32
N LYS A 193 5.39 -8.09 4.74
CA LYS A 193 4.66 -7.27 3.77
C LYS A 193 4.02 -8.13 2.67
N LEU A 194 4.81 -8.90 1.95
CA LEU A 194 4.31 -9.72 0.83
C LEU A 194 3.33 -10.82 1.26
N ARG A 195 3.44 -11.32 2.49
CA ARG A 195 2.60 -12.41 2.97
C ARG A 195 1.26 -11.93 3.50
N HIS A 196 1.23 -10.82 4.23
CA HIS A 196 0.05 -10.42 5.01
C HIS A 196 -0.66 -9.21 4.39
N ALA A 197 0.09 -8.28 3.74
CA ALA A 197 -0.51 -7.09 3.19
C ALA A 197 -1.60 -7.36 2.15
N PRO A 198 -1.51 -8.34 1.24
CA PRO A 198 -2.59 -8.60 0.29
C PRO A 198 -3.93 -8.86 0.99
N GLY A 199 -3.94 -9.74 1.98
CA GLY A 199 -5.15 -10.07 2.73
C GLY A 199 -5.71 -8.85 3.50
N ILE A 200 -4.84 -8.04 4.12
CA ILE A 200 -5.28 -6.84 4.84
C ILE A 200 -5.85 -5.79 3.86
N ILE A 201 -5.21 -5.58 2.70
CA ILE A 201 -5.69 -4.64 1.67
C ILE A 201 -7.08 -5.04 1.15
N ALA A 202 -7.37 -6.33 1.03
CA ALA A 202 -8.68 -6.83 0.61
C ALA A 202 -9.81 -6.32 1.52
N HIS A 203 -9.55 -6.14 2.81
CA HIS A 203 -10.49 -5.66 3.82
C HIS A 203 -10.50 -4.14 4.01
N LEU A 204 -9.59 -3.38 3.39
CA LEU A 204 -9.63 -1.92 3.48
C LEU A 204 -10.91 -1.36 2.87
N ASN A 205 -11.57 -0.44 3.59
CA ASN A 205 -12.67 0.34 3.08
C ASN A 205 -12.15 1.62 2.41
N PRO A 206 -12.27 1.75 1.07
CA PRO A 206 -11.72 2.91 0.38
C PRO A 206 -12.31 4.24 0.82
N THR A 207 -13.63 4.30 1.04
CA THR A 207 -14.32 5.54 1.42
C THR A 207 -13.83 6.07 2.77
N ASP A 208 -13.71 5.18 3.75
CA ASP A 208 -13.21 5.54 5.06
C ASP A 208 -11.72 5.93 5.00
N LEU A 209 -10.90 5.18 4.25
CA LEU A 209 -9.48 5.49 4.11
C LEU A 209 -9.24 6.83 3.40
N ILE A 210 -10.00 7.16 2.36
CA ILE A 210 -9.95 8.46 1.67
C ILE A 210 -10.22 9.60 2.67
N SER A 211 -11.10 9.40 3.65
CA SER A 211 -11.38 10.41 4.67
C SER A 211 -10.24 10.62 5.66
N LYS A 212 -9.35 9.65 5.81
CA LYS A 212 -8.23 9.61 6.77
C LYS A 212 -6.84 9.80 6.14
N ASP A 213 -6.76 9.79 4.80
CA ASP A 213 -5.50 9.83 4.07
C ASP A 213 -5.54 10.88 2.96
N ASN A 214 -4.85 12.00 3.18
CA ASN A 214 -4.85 13.13 2.26
C ASN A 214 -4.17 12.82 0.92
N GLU A 215 -3.15 11.95 0.90
CA GLU A 215 -2.49 11.56 -0.34
C GLU A 215 -3.41 10.70 -1.21
N LEU A 216 -4.11 9.73 -0.61
CA LEU A 216 -5.10 8.92 -1.33
C LEU A 216 -6.27 9.77 -1.82
N LYS A 217 -6.77 10.69 -0.98
CA LYS A 217 -7.81 11.63 -1.35
C LYS A 217 -7.40 12.46 -2.57
N SER A 218 -6.23 13.10 -2.50
CA SER A 218 -5.70 13.92 -3.60
C SER A 218 -5.43 13.11 -4.87
N PHE A 219 -4.98 11.86 -4.75
CA PHE A 219 -4.85 10.95 -5.88
C PHE A 219 -6.21 10.69 -6.55
N CYS A 220 -7.22 10.34 -5.77
CA CYS A 220 -8.57 10.09 -6.29
C CYS A 220 -9.18 11.33 -6.96
N GLU A 221 -9.01 12.51 -6.35
CA GLU A 221 -9.49 13.78 -6.90
C GLU A 221 -8.84 14.08 -8.26
N ARG A 222 -7.53 13.96 -8.38
CA ARG A 222 -6.80 14.17 -9.65
C ARG A 222 -7.26 13.21 -10.75
N VAL A 223 -7.43 11.93 -10.43
CA VAL A 223 -7.92 10.94 -11.41
C VAL A 223 -9.37 11.23 -11.82
N GLN A 224 -10.20 11.78 -10.91
CA GLN A 224 -11.58 12.15 -11.22
C GLN A 224 -11.67 13.34 -12.17
N GLU A 225 -10.70 14.26 -12.15
CA GLU A 225 -10.64 15.41 -13.06
C GLU A 225 -10.30 15.02 -14.50
N VAL A 226 -9.69 13.84 -14.70
CA VAL A 226 -9.34 13.35 -16.03
C VAL A 226 -10.60 13.03 -16.82
N LYS A 227 -10.79 13.74 -17.92
CA LYS A 227 -11.93 13.50 -18.83
C LYS A 227 -11.62 12.31 -19.73
N PRO A 228 -12.60 11.41 -19.95
CA PRO A 228 -12.42 10.35 -20.92
C PRO A 228 -12.12 10.97 -22.28
N ALA A 229 -11.04 10.51 -22.93
CA ALA A 229 -10.71 10.96 -24.27
C ALA A 229 -11.95 10.76 -25.18
N ASN A 230 -12.48 11.84 -25.75
CA ASN A 230 -13.55 11.76 -26.73
C ASN A 230 -13.03 10.92 -27.89
N LYS A 231 -13.44 9.64 -27.96
CA LYS A 231 -13.29 8.85 -29.17
C LYS A 231 -14.11 9.53 -30.25
N VAL A 232 -13.48 10.39 -31.04
CA VAL A 232 -14.05 10.84 -32.30
C VAL A 232 -14.18 9.59 -33.16
N LEU A 233 -15.37 8.99 -33.15
CA LEU A 233 -15.74 7.96 -34.11
C LEU A 233 -15.76 8.62 -35.49
N ASN A 234 -14.62 8.64 -36.17
CA ASN A 234 -14.57 8.95 -37.59
C ASN A 234 -15.27 7.83 -38.34
N PHE A 235 -16.58 7.93 -38.48
CA PHE A 235 -17.33 7.20 -39.50
C PHE A 235 -16.86 7.73 -40.83
N ARG A 236 -15.87 7.08 -41.44
CA ARG A 236 -15.61 7.27 -42.87
C ARG A 236 -16.82 6.71 -43.60
N LYS A 237 -17.54 7.61 -44.27
CA LYS A 237 -18.54 7.28 -45.30
C LYS A 237 -17.84 6.76 -46.55
#